data_ab1fd6d3a4147dde908fd781a9722e30
#
_entry.id   ab1fd6d3a4147dde908fd781a9722e30
#
_cell.length_a   1.000
_cell.length_b   1.000
_cell.length_c   1.000
_cell.angle_alpha   90.00
_cell.angle_beta   90.00
_cell.angle_gamma   90.00
#
_symmetry.space_group_name_H-M   'P 1'
#
loop_
_entity.id
_entity.type
_entity.pdbx_description
1 polymer ?
#
loop_
_entity_poly.entity_id
_entity_poly.type
_entity_poly.pdbx_seq_one_letter_code
_entity_poly.pdbx_strand_id
1 'polypeptide(L)'
;MDITVAYFHPFLHPETVKRDFEQIRAMGASSIVCAIHEQEEQRWSRDLERGLSQAQDAGLKVYLSLGRFGNLFAGPSLMPSWYTFRHPESRVKDRHGRSHGISCYNHEAFRSWLFKEIEYYLSTYPINGIMLDEPRGPDITCFCSVCRALCPDITDLQNFRRRSMLDFLGELFACVKRTDQDAKTSIVLLPQDLGMVDEIAQLTHLDTVGCHLFRQLLNEDVSMVEPWGRTVVEAARLHNKRSQLWFQNFHLDAQGEQSLDTTFSGLLRCDPDDIACYYYWRNNVDPESVWQTTRSLMRRIPRRQLHWQTHPRIPVPNIAGNNEN
;
A
#
# COMPACT_ATOMS: atom_id res chain seq x y z
N MET A 1 4.86 9.42 -16.87
CA MET A 1 3.89 8.80 -15.96
C MET A 1 4.24 7.34 -15.84
N ASP A 2 4.34 6.82 -14.62
CA ASP A 2 4.64 5.41 -14.35
C ASP A 2 3.34 4.59 -14.27
N ILE A 3 3.47 3.27 -14.28
CA ILE A 3 2.35 2.35 -14.08
C ILE A 3 2.74 1.35 -13.00
N THR A 4 1.93 1.29 -11.95
CA THR A 4 2.05 0.33 -10.86
C THR A 4 0.90 -0.68 -10.91
N VAL A 5 1.18 -1.95 -10.65
CA VAL A 5 0.14 -2.99 -10.60
C VAL A 5 0.16 -3.67 -9.23
N ALA A 6 -0.99 -3.69 -8.56
CA ALA A 6 -1.14 -4.49 -7.34
C ALA A 6 -1.29 -5.96 -7.72
N TYR A 7 -0.37 -6.77 -7.26
CA TYR A 7 -0.38 -8.22 -7.40
C TYR A 7 -0.64 -8.86 -6.03
N PHE A 8 -1.91 -9.16 -5.77
CA PHE A 8 -2.38 -9.69 -4.49
C PHE A 8 -2.73 -11.18 -4.58
N HIS A 9 -1.91 -11.92 -5.33
CA HIS A 9 -2.03 -13.36 -5.49
C HIS A 9 -0.91 -14.09 -4.73
N PRO A 10 -1.18 -15.29 -4.20
CA PRO A 10 -0.14 -16.11 -3.59
C PRO A 10 0.90 -16.55 -4.62
N PHE A 11 2.16 -16.61 -4.21
CA PHE A 11 3.28 -17.05 -5.05
C PHE A 11 3.43 -18.58 -5.15
N LEU A 12 2.34 -19.33 -5.00
CA LEU A 12 2.37 -20.80 -4.88
C LEU A 12 2.66 -21.53 -6.19
N HIS A 13 2.43 -20.91 -7.34
CA HIS A 13 2.59 -21.53 -8.65
C HIS A 13 3.59 -20.74 -9.51
N PRO A 14 4.90 -21.07 -9.45
CA PRO A 14 5.97 -20.26 -10.05
C PRO A 14 5.78 -19.94 -11.53
N GLU A 15 5.33 -20.92 -12.34
CA GLU A 15 5.12 -20.70 -13.78
C GLU A 15 3.94 -19.75 -14.06
N THR A 16 2.91 -19.78 -13.24
CA THR A 16 1.80 -18.85 -13.33
C THR A 16 2.24 -17.44 -12.94
N VAL A 17 2.94 -17.32 -11.83
CA VAL A 17 3.47 -16.05 -11.32
C VAL A 17 4.39 -15.39 -12.36
N LYS A 18 5.30 -16.17 -12.96
CA LYS A 18 6.19 -15.69 -14.03
C LYS A 18 5.41 -15.15 -15.21
N ARG A 19 4.43 -15.91 -15.72
CA ARG A 19 3.58 -15.49 -16.84
C ARG A 19 2.78 -14.23 -16.51
N ASP A 20 2.28 -14.11 -15.28
CA ASP A 20 1.54 -12.93 -14.83
C ASP A 20 2.45 -11.69 -14.85
N PHE A 21 3.68 -11.78 -14.35
CA PHE A 21 4.64 -10.67 -14.38
C PHE A 21 5.05 -10.29 -15.81
N GLU A 22 5.20 -11.27 -16.69
CA GLU A 22 5.42 -11.01 -18.12
C GLU A 22 4.25 -10.22 -18.74
N GLN A 23 3.01 -10.57 -18.42
CA GLN A 23 1.82 -9.84 -18.87
C GLN A 23 1.75 -8.42 -18.29
N ILE A 24 2.03 -8.27 -16.99
CA ILE A 24 2.10 -6.98 -16.31
C ILE A 24 3.18 -6.11 -16.97
N ARG A 25 4.34 -6.66 -17.23
CA ARG A 25 5.41 -5.94 -17.92
C ARG A 25 5.03 -5.54 -19.34
N ALA A 26 4.37 -6.44 -20.07
CA ALA A 26 3.92 -6.21 -21.46
C ALA A 26 2.85 -5.10 -21.59
N MET A 27 2.08 -4.81 -20.54
CA MET A 27 1.16 -3.66 -20.54
C MET A 27 1.88 -2.32 -20.27
N GLY A 28 3.15 -2.34 -19.92
CA GLY A 28 3.97 -1.16 -19.71
C GLY A 28 4.23 -0.83 -18.24
N ALA A 29 3.82 -1.69 -17.30
CA ALA A 29 4.08 -1.47 -15.88
C ALA A 29 5.59 -1.39 -15.58
N SER A 30 5.96 -0.49 -14.67
CA SER A 30 7.32 -0.30 -14.16
C SER A 30 7.49 -0.90 -12.77
N SER A 31 6.40 -1.14 -12.06
CA SER A 31 6.41 -1.62 -10.68
C SER A 31 5.19 -2.47 -10.35
N ILE A 32 5.36 -3.27 -9.31
CA ILE A 32 4.27 -4.00 -8.66
C ILE A 32 4.23 -3.71 -7.16
N VAL A 33 3.04 -3.85 -6.59
CA VAL A 33 2.83 -3.88 -5.15
C VAL A 33 2.34 -5.28 -4.79
N CYS A 34 3.08 -5.97 -3.93
CA CYS A 34 2.70 -7.26 -3.40
C CYS A 34 2.24 -7.10 -1.95
N ALA A 35 1.02 -7.51 -1.64
CA ALA A 35 0.57 -7.54 -0.25
C ALA A 35 1.04 -8.82 0.42
N ILE A 36 1.62 -8.67 1.60
CA ILE A 36 2.06 -9.78 2.44
C ILE A 36 1.29 -9.80 3.75
N HIS A 37 1.23 -10.95 4.37
CA HIS A 37 0.63 -11.17 5.69
C HIS A 37 1.66 -11.50 6.73
N GLU A 38 1.36 -11.23 8.00
CA GLU A 38 2.19 -11.57 9.16
C GLU A 38 2.60 -13.06 9.23
N GLN A 39 1.86 -13.96 8.54
CA GLN A 39 2.15 -15.40 8.56
C GLN A 39 2.82 -15.93 7.30
N GLU A 40 2.83 -15.15 6.23
CA GLU A 40 3.35 -15.64 4.94
C GLU A 40 4.82 -15.99 5.04
N GLU A 41 5.58 -15.15 5.71
CA GLU A 41 7.00 -15.42 5.93
C GLU A 41 7.22 -16.73 6.67
N GLN A 42 6.50 -16.97 7.76
CA GLN A 42 6.67 -18.18 8.59
C GLN A 42 6.30 -19.46 7.87
N ARG A 43 5.39 -19.41 6.90
CA ARG A 43 4.84 -20.58 6.21
C ARG A 43 5.37 -20.78 4.82
N TRP A 44 5.65 -19.69 4.10
CA TRP A 44 5.95 -19.69 2.66
C TRP A 44 7.11 -18.74 2.30
N SER A 45 8.11 -18.58 3.17
CA SER A 45 9.24 -17.66 2.94
C SER A 45 9.96 -17.91 1.61
N ARG A 46 10.15 -19.19 1.25
CA ARG A 46 10.79 -19.56 -0.03
C ARG A 46 9.93 -19.23 -1.26
N ASP A 47 8.61 -19.35 -1.15
CA ASP A 47 7.70 -18.99 -2.23
C ASP A 47 7.63 -17.49 -2.38
N LEU A 48 7.62 -16.76 -1.27
CA LEU A 48 7.69 -15.31 -1.24
C LEU A 48 8.99 -14.80 -1.89
N GLU A 49 10.14 -15.30 -1.45
CA GLU A 49 11.45 -14.93 -2.01
C GLU A 49 11.50 -15.17 -3.52
N ARG A 50 11.08 -16.36 -3.96
CA ARG A 50 11.05 -16.73 -5.37
C ARG A 50 10.13 -15.81 -6.17
N GLY A 51 8.91 -15.55 -5.68
CA GLY A 51 7.96 -14.69 -6.37
C GLY A 51 8.46 -13.26 -6.51
N LEU A 52 9.04 -12.68 -5.45
CA LEU A 52 9.61 -11.34 -5.48
C LEU A 52 10.82 -11.26 -6.44
N SER A 53 11.66 -12.31 -6.47
CA SER A 53 12.78 -12.41 -7.42
C SER A 53 12.29 -12.51 -8.87
N GLN A 54 11.26 -13.31 -9.14
CA GLN A 54 10.65 -13.40 -10.48
C GLN A 54 10.11 -12.06 -10.96
N ALA A 55 9.55 -11.23 -10.08
CA ALA A 55 9.11 -9.90 -10.44
C ALA A 55 10.28 -8.99 -10.86
N GLN A 56 11.40 -9.06 -10.15
CA GLN A 56 12.62 -8.33 -10.50
C GLN A 56 13.22 -8.82 -11.82
N ASP A 57 13.27 -10.15 -12.03
CA ASP A 57 13.74 -10.75 -13.29
C ASP A 57 12.90 -10.30 -14.49
N ALA A 58 11.60 -10.06 -14.27
CA ALA A 58 10.72 -9.45 -15.28
C ALA A 58 10.96 -7.94 -15.47
N GLY A 59 11.91 -7.33 -14.74
CA GLY A 59 12.25 -5.91 -14.82
C GLY A 59 11.25 -4.99 -14.10
N LEU A 60 10.52 -5.52 -13.10
CA LEU A 60 9.58 -4.75 -12.27
C LEU A 60 10.24 -4.32 -10.97
N LYS A 61 9.99 -3.10 -10.53
CA LYS A 61 10.26 -2.70 -9.14
C LYS A 61 9.21 -3.32 -8.24
N VAL A 62 9.65 -3.78 -7.06
CA VAL A 62 8.79 -4.49 -6.12
C VAL A 62 8.60 -3.65 -4.86
N TYR A 63 7.36 -3.34 -4.54
CA TYR A 63 6.97 -2.74 -3.28
C TYR A 63 6.17 -3.74 -2.46
N LEU A 64 6.42 -3.82 -1.15
CA LEU A 64 5.58 -4.59 -0.25
C LEU A 64 4.51 -3.72 0.39
N SER A 65 3.27 -4.19 0.36
CA SER A 65 2.19 -3.68 1.20
C SER A 65 2.05 -4.59 2.42
N LEU A 66 2.04 -3.97 3.61
CA LEU A 66 1.90 -4.67 4.90
C LEU A 66 0.42 -5.01 5.15
N GLY A 67 -0.09 -5.98 4.36
CA GLY A 67 -1.48 -6.36 4.38
C GLY A 67 -1.96 -6.81 5.76
N ARG A 68 -2.84 -6.01 6.38
CA ARG A 68 -3.44 -6.31 7.67
C ARG A 68 -2.50 -6.38 8.88
N PHE A 69 -1.25 -5.92 8.81
CA PHE A 69 -0.37 -5.85 9.97
C PHE A 69 -1.00 -5.01 11.07
N GLY A 70 -1.20 -5.60 12.24
CA GLY A 70 -1.97 -5.00 13.32
C GLY A 70 -3.43 -4.69 12.96
N ASN A 71 -3.97 -5.21 11.85
CA ASN A 71 -5.21 -4.76 11.19
C ASN A 71 -5.25 -3.24 10.96
N LEU A 72 -4.11 -2.58 11.03
CA LEU A 72 -3.98 -1.13 10.85
C LEU A 72 -4.02 -0.73 9.37
N PHE A 73 -3.55 -1.59 8.47
CA PHE A 73 -3.53 -1.36 7.03
C PHE A 73 -4.61 -2.20 6.34
N ALA A 74 -5.05 -1.75 5.16
CA ALA A 74 -5.88 -2.56 4.28
C ALA A 74 -5.06 -3.71 3.69
N GLY A 75 -5.71 -4.54 2.89
CA GLY A 75 -5.09 -5.65 2.20
C GLY A 75 -6.09 -6.74 1.87
N PRO A 76 -5.75 -7.64 0.96
CA PRO A 76 -6.66 -8.63 0.39
C PRO A 76 -7.01 -9.76 1.36
N SER A 77 -6.29 -9.89 2.45
CA SER A 77 -6.46 -11.01 3.35
C SER A 77 -7.76 -10.99 4.13
N LEU A 78 -8.36 -12.15 4.17
CA LEU A 78 -9.46 -12.45 5.11
C LEU A 78 -8.93 -12.83 6.51
N MET A 79 -7.63 -13.05 6.64
CA MET A 79 -7.02 -13.43 7.92
C MET A 79 -6.86 -12.22 8.82
N PRO A 80 -7.30 -12.30 10.08
CA PRO A 80 -7.03 -11.25 11.06
C PRO A 80 -5.53 -11.20 11.39
N SER A 81 -5.06 -10.03 11.82
CA SER A 81 -3.70 -9.86 12.33
C SER A 81 -3.42 -10.82 13.50
N TRP A 82 -2.33 -11.57 13.40
CA TRP A 82 -1.82 -12.40 14.48
C TRP A 82 -1.34 -11.56 15.66
N TYR A 83 -0.68 -10.44 15.39
CA TYR A 83 -0.28 -9.53 16.45
C TYR A 83 -1.49 -9.07 17.25
N THR A 84 -2.51 -8.53 16.59
CA THR A 84 -3.73 -8.06 17.24
C THR A 84 -4.48 -9.16 18.00
N PHE A 85 -4.42 -10.40 17.51
CA PHE A 85 -5.01 -11.55 18.17
C PHE A 85 -4.26 -11.91 19.46
N ARG A 86 -2.91 -11.97 19.41
CA ARG A 86 -2.06 -12.34 20.55
C ARG A 86 -1.90 -11.23 21.59
N HIS A 87 -2.12 -9.97 21.19
CA HIS A 87 -1.93 -8.78 22.02
C HIS A 87 -3.24 -7.99 22.18
N PRO A 88 -4.27 -8.57 22.85
CA PRO A 88 -5.54 -7.89 23.03
C PRO A 88 -5.46 -6.59 23.82
N GLU A 89 -4.42 -6.42 24.65
CA GLU A 89 -4.11 -5.19 25.39
C GLU A 89 -3.75 -4.03 24.47
N SER A 90 -3.18 -4.30 23.29
CA SER A 90 -2.80 -3.29 22.30
C SER A 90 -3.96 -2.79 21.44
N ARG A 91 -5.14 -3.36 21.58
CA ARG A 91 -6.28 -3.03 20.71
C ARG A 91 -6.84 -1.64 20.97
N VAL A 92 -7.31 -1.00 19.91
CA VAL A 92 -8.16 0.18 20.00
C VAL A 92 -9.39 -0.13 20.85
N LYS A 93 -9.76 0.77 21.76
CA LYS A 93 -10.98 0.68 22.58
C LYS A 93 -11.91 1.85 22.30
N ASP A 94 -13.21 1.58 22.22
CA ASP A 94 -14.21 2.64 22.13
C ASP A 94 -14.46 3.31 23.51
N ARG A 95 -15.33 4.30 23.53
CA ARG A 95 -15.70 5.03 24.77
C ARG A 95 -16.35 4.15 25.84
N HIS A 96 -16.88 2.99 25.44
CA HIS A 96 -17.51 2.01 26.35
C HIS A 96 -16.53 0.92 26.80
N GLY A 97 -15.25 1.01 26.41
CA GLY A 97 -14.20 0.05 26.72
C GLY A 97 -14.22 -1.22 25.86
N ARG A 98 -15.07 -1.30 24.83
CA ARG A 98 -15.11 -2.43 23.91
C ARG A 98 -13.91 -2.38 22.99
N SER A 99 -13.24 -3.53 22.85
CA SER A 99 -12.07 -3.63 21.96
C SER A 99 -12.49 -3.79 20.51
N HIS A 100 -11.82 -3.06 19.63
CA HIS A 100 -11.87 -3.24 18.18
C HIS A 100 -10.72 -4.17 17.73
N GLY A 101 -10.90 -4.83 16.59
CA GLY A 101 -9.89 -5.75 16.05
C GLY A 101 -8.69 -5.06 15.38
N ILE A 102 -8.32 -3.84 15.80
CA ILE A 102 -7.25 -3.02 15.26
C ILE A 102 -6.27 -2.71 16.38
N SER A 103 -4.96 -2.85 16.14
CA SER A 103 -3.93 -2.43 17.09
C SER A 103 -3.83 -0.91 17.15
N CYS A 104 -3.66 -0.39 18.34
CA CYS A 104 -3.46 1.05 18.54
C CYS A 104 -2.01 1.42 18.29
N TYR A 105 -1.76 2.26 17.32
CA TYR A 105 -0.41 2.73 16.97
C TYR A 105 0.26 3.60 18.06
N ASN A 106 -0.42 3.94 19.15
CA ASN A 106 0.18 4.58 20.32
C ASN A 106 0.76 3.56 21.33
N HIS A 107 0.55 2.26 21.12
CA HIS A 107 1.21 1.24 21.91
C HIS A 107 2.65 1.03 21.45
N GLU A 108 3.62 1.31 22.33
CA GLU A 108 5.04 1.17 22.04
C GLU A 108 5.42 -0.25 21.60
N ALA A 109 4.87 -1.27 22.25
CA ALA A 109 5.12 -2.67 21.89
C ALA A 109 4.67 -2.98 20.45
N PHE A 110 3.54 -2.41 20.01
CA PHE A 110 3.07 -2.56 18.62
C PHE A 110 3.99 -1.84 17.63
N ARG A 111 4.38 -0.59 17.92
CA ARG A 111 5.33 0.14 17.07
C ARG A 111 6.65 -0.61 16.92
N SER A 112 7.23 -1.04 18.06
CA SER A 112 8.50 -1.76 18.08
C SER A 112 8.45 -3.07 17.30
N TRP A 113 7.34 -3.82 17.42
CA TRP A 113 7.14 -5.02 16.62
C TRP A 113 7.04 -4.69 15.13
N LEU A 114 6.18 -3.75 14.74
CA LEU A 114 5.96 -3.41 13.33
C LEU A 114 7.25 -2.90 12.66
N PHE A 115 8.04 -2.08 13.36
CA PHE A 115 9.30 -1.57 12.82
C PHE A 115 10.33 -2.69 12.61
N LYS A 116 10.40 -3.67 13.51
CA LYS A 116 11.25 -4.86 13.35
C LYS A 116 10.81 -5.70 12.14
N GLU A 117 9.52 -5.86 11.92
CA GLU A 117 9.02 -6.55 10.72
C GLU A 117 9.45 -5.80 9.44
N ILE A 118 9.33 -4.47 9.41
CA ILE A 118 9.78 -3.65 8.27
C ILE A 118 11.28 -3.80 8.03
N GLU A 119 12.10 -3.69 9.09
CA GLU A 119 13.55 -3.88 9.02
C GLU A 119 13.89 -5.27 8.49
N TYR A 120 13.20 -6.30 8.96
CA TYR A 120 13.38 -7.68 8.52
C TYR A 120 13.07 -7.84 7.02
N TYR A 121 11.91 -7.36 6.55
CA TYR A 121 11.53 -7.50 5.14
C TYR A 121 12.48 -6.74 4.21
N LEU A 122 12.89 -5.53 4.56
CA LEU A 122 13.82 -4.72 3.77
C LEU A 122 15.22 -5.35 3.70
N SER A 123 15.66 -6.02 4.78
CA SER A 123 16.99 -6.64 4.85
C SER A 123 17.03 -8.03 4.21
N THR A 124 15.89 -8.73 4.17
CA THR A 124 15.84 -10.14 3.76
C THR A 124 15.42 -10.30 2.31
N TYR A 125 14.47 -9.50 1.84
CA TYR A 125 13.85 -9.69 0.53
C TYR A 125 14.30 -8.65 -0.50
N PRO A 126 14.34 -9.03 -1.80
CA PRO A 126 14.71 -8.11 -2.87
C PRO A 126 13.56 -7.15 -3.20
N ILE A 127 13.33 -6.15 -2.36
CA ILE A 127 12.26 -5.16 -2.53
C ILE A 127 12.81 -3.75 -2.72
N ASN A 128 12.02 -2.89 -3.32
CA ASN A 128 12.39 -1.51 -3.62
C ASN A 128 11.75 -0.51 -2.66
N GLY A 129 10.89 -0.98 -1.74
CA GLY A 129 10.27 -0.14 -0.73
C GLY A 129 8.99 -0.72 -0.13
N ILE A 130 8.35 0.10 0.69
CA ILE A 130 7.15 -0.22 1.45
C ILE A 130 6.00 0.69 1.02
N MET A 131 4.82 0.12 0.83
CA MET A 131 3.58 0.84 0.64
C MET A 131 2.63 0.62 1.82
N LEU A 132 2.09 1.69 2.36
CA LEU A 132 1.05 1.65 3.38
C LEU A 132 -0.31 1.83 2.71
N ASP A 133 -1.13 0.80 2.81
CA ASP A 133 -2.43 0.73 2.16
C ASP A 133 -3.53 1.13 3.15
N GLU A 134 -4.20 2.26 2.92
CA GLU A 134 -5.33 2.76 3.71
C GLU A 134 -5.11 2.65 5.24
N PRO A 135 -4.15 3.39 5.83
CA PRO A 135 -3.94 3.32 7.27
C PRO A 135 -5.22 3.68 8.02
N ARG A 136 -5.70 2.77 8.86
CA ARG A 136 -6.94 2.93 9.60
C ARG A 136 -6.71 3.70 10.88
N GLY A 137 -7.62 4.59 11.21
CA GLY A 137 -7.71 5.10 12.55
C GLY A 137 -7.59 6.58 12.81
N PRO A 138 -7.41 7.50 11.83
CA PRO A 138 -7.53 8.92 12.15
C PRO A 138 -8.94 9.30 12.59
N ASP A 139 -9.94 8.61 12.06
CA ASP A 139 -11.37 8.75 12.37
C ASP A 139 -11.84 7.86 13.55
N ILE A 140 -11.06 6.86 13.95
CA ILE A 140 -11.39 5.97 15.07
C ILE A 140 -10.76 6.49 16.36
N THR A 141 -11.53 7.23 17.14
CA THR A 141 -11.08 7.69 18.45
C THR A 141 -10.79 6.51 19.39
N CYS A 142 -9.55 6.44 19.91
CA CYS A 142 -9.13 5.37 20.80
C CYS A 142 -9.14 5.80 22.27
N PHE A 143 -9.84 5.03 23.10
CA PHE A 143 -9.97 5.22 24.57
C PHE A 143 -9.15 4.19 25.36
N CYS A 144 -8.15 3.53 24.79
CA CYS A 144 -7.28 2.63 25.56
C CYS A 144 -6.49 3.41 26.63
N SER A 145 -5.94 2.67 27.60
CA SER A 145 -5.19 3.29 28.71
C SER A 145 -4.04 4.17 28.24
N VAL A 146 -3.33 3.75 27.19
CA VAL A 146 -2.20 4.52 26.62
C VAL A 146 -2.69 5.85 26.02
N CYS A 147 -3.72 5.83 25.17
CA CYS A 147 -4.26 7.06 24.60
C CYS A 147 -4.82 8.01 25.65
N ARG A 148 -5.48 7.49 26.71
CA ARG A 148 -5.97 8.31 27.84
C ARG A 148 -4.84 8.93 28.66
N ALA A 149 -3.71 8.21 28.81
CA ALA A 149 -2.56 8.75 29.52
C ALA A 149 -1.84 9.84 28.72
N LEU A 150 -1.74 9.66 27.38
CA LEU A 150 -1.11 10.64 26.48
C LEU A 150 -2.00 11.85 26.18
N CYS A 151 -3.32 11.70 26.27
CA CYS A 151 -4.29 12.78 26.06
C CYS A 151 -5.38 12.71 27.15
N PRO A 152 -5.14 13.33 28.34
CA PRO A 152 -6.10 13.36 29.43
C PRO A 152 -7.38 14.13 29.10
N ASP A 153 -7.29 15.13 28.23
CA ASP A 153 -8.46 15.88 27.77
C ASP A 153 -9.20 15.11 26.67
N ILE A 154 -10.35 14.56 27.06
CA ILE A 154 -11.23 13.80 26.18
C ILE A 154 -11.75 14.64 25.00
N THR A 155 -11.90 15.96 25.16
CA THR A 155 -12.42 16.84 24.12
C THR A 155 -11.42 17.05 22.98
N ASP A 156 -10.12 16.91 23.24
CA ASP A 156 -9.03 16.97 22.24
C ASP A 156 -8.65 15.61 21.65
N LEU A 157 -9.28 14.53 22.08
CA LEU A 157 -8.84 13.18 21.75
C LEU A 157 -8.85 12.88 20.24
N GLN A 158 -9.74 13.49 19.48
CA GLN A 158 -9.76 13.34 18.01
C GLN A 158 -8.57 14.04 17.34
N ASN A 159 -8.27 15.27 17.74
CA ASN A 159 -7.09 15.99 17.27
C ASN A 159 -5.80 15.30 17.70
N PHE A 160 -5.76 14.78 18.93
CA PHE A 160 -4.66 13.95 19.41
C PHE A 160 -4.45 12.73 18.51
N ARG A 161 -5.51 12.02 18.14
CA ARG A 161 -5.41 10.87 17.23
C ARG A 161 -4.81 11.25 15.89
N ARG A 162 -5.24 12.36 15.31
CA ARG A 162 -4.69 12.88 14.05
C ARG A 162 -3.19 13.18 14.17
N ARG A 163 -2.77 13.93 15.20
CA ARG A 163 -1.36 14.23 15.44
C ARG A 163 -0.54 12.95 15.65
N SER A 164 -1.00 12.05 16.52
CA SER A 164 -0.28 10.80 16.79
C SER A 164 -0.23 9.82 15.62
N MET A 165 -1.17 9.91 14.65
CA MET A 165 -1.07 9.18 13.39
C MET A 165 0.07 9.75 12.52
N LEU A 166 0.17 11.06 12.40
CA LEU A 166 1.25 11.70 11.65
C LEU A 166 2.62 11.38 12.26
N ASP A 167 2.74 11.44 13.59
CA ASP A 167 3.97 11.08 14.30
C ASP A 167 4.35 9.61 14.04
N PHE A 168 3.38 8.71 14.16
CA PHE A 168 3.58 7.28 13.88
C PHE A 168 4.03 7.03 12.43
N LEU A 169 3.38 7.64 11.45
CA LEU A 169 3.76 7.52 10.04
C LEU A 169 5.15 8.10 9.78
N GLY A 170 5.48 9.23 10.39
CA GLY A 170 6.81 9.84 10.30
C GLY A 170 7.92 8.93 10.84
N GLU A 171 7.70 8.30 12.01
CA GLU A 171 8.63 7.32 12.59
C GLU A 171 8.77 6.07 11.72
N LEU A 172 7.65 5.58 11.15
CA LEU A 172 7.65 4.42 10.28
C LEU A 172 8.46 4.67 9.00
N PHE A 173 8.23 5.79 8.33
CA PHE A 173 9.01 6.15 7.14
C PHE A 173 10.48 6.42 7.46
N ALA A 174 10.77 7.00 8.62
CA ALA A 174 12.15 7.14 9.10
C ALA A 174 12.79 5.77 9.36
N CYS A 175 12.07 4.79 9.89
CA CYS A 175 12.53 3.41 10.05
C CYS A 175 12.93 2.81 8.69
N VAL A 176 12.07 2.91 7.66
CA VAL A 176 12.40 2.44 6.30
C VAL A 176 13.70 3.06 5.81
N LYS A 177 13.86 4.39 5.92
CA LYS A 177 15.05 5.09 5.41
C LYS A 177 16.32 4.80 6.21
N ARG A 178 16.22 4.49 7.49
CA ARG A 178 17.39 4.06 8.30
C ARG A 178 17.85 2.65 7.92
N THR A 179 16.91 1.77 7.56
CA THR A 179 17.20 0.39 7.16
C THR A 179 17.78 0.32 5.75
N ASP A 180 17.15 1.03 4.82
CA ASP A 180 17.61 1.18 3.43
C ASP A 180 17.27 2.60 2.94
N GLN A 181 18.30 3.44 2.76
CA GLN A 181 18.13 4.83 2.33
C GLN A 181 17.51 4.94 0.92
N ASP A 182 17.75 3.95 0.07
CA ASP A 182 17.25 3.92 -1.31
C ASP A 182 15.81 3.39 -1.41
N ALA A 183 15.35 2.65 -0.40
CA ALA A 183 13.99 2.12 -0.34
C ALA A 183 12.97 3.26 -0.38
N LYS A 184 11.94 3.09 -1.22
CA LYS A 184 10.88 4.09 -1.37
C LYS A 184 9.74 3.83 -0.40
N THR A 185 9.14 4.92 0.05
CA THR A 185 7.98 4.91 0.92
C THR A 185 6.78 5.49 0.20
N SER A 186 5.66 4.81 0.29
CA SER A 186 4.40 5.32 -0.24
C SER A 186 3.25 5.07 0.70
N ILE A 187 2.24 5.91 0.62
CA ILE A 187 0.98 5.78 1.34
C ILE A 187 -0.17 6.00 0.37
N VAL A 188 -1.20 5.18 0.49
CA VAL A 188 -2.42 5.31 -0.31
C VAL A 188 -3.60 5.53 0.63
N LEU A 189 -4.34 6.61 0.39
CA LEU A 189 -5.47 7.04 1.20
C LEU A 189 -6.79 6.65 0.55
N LEU A 190 -7.86 6.70 1.31
CA LEU A 190 -9.22 6.72 0.78
C LEU A 190 -9.70 8.18 0.58
N PRO A 191 -10.68 8.43 -0.29
CA PRO A 191 -11.22 9.78 -0.51
C PRO A 191 -11.71 10.48 0.76
N GLN A 192 -12.27 9.75 1.74
CA GLN A 192 -12.69 10.31 3.02
C GLN A 192 -11.52 10.82 3.88
N ASP A 193 -10.30 10.34 3.63
CA ASP A 193 -9.09 10.72 4.38
C ASP A 193 -8.33 11.88 3.73
N LEU A 194 -8.79 12.39 2.58
CA LEU A 194 -8.13 13.48 1.85
C LEU A 194 -8.02 14.78 2.65
N GLY A 195 -8.83 14.95 3.71
CA GLY A 195 -8.65 16.03 4.66
C GLY A 195 -7.32 16.03 5.42
N MET A 196 -6.52 14.96 5.32
CA MET A 196 -5.17 14.84 5.91
C MET A 196 -4.06 14.80 4.84
N VAL A 197 -4.38 14.86 3.55
CA VAL A 197 -3.40 14.61 2.49
C VAL A 197 -2.25 15.61 2.52
N ASP A 198 -2.52 16.86 2.86
CA ASP A 198 -1.50 17.92 2.94
C ASP A 198 -0.50 17.66 4.06
N GLU A 199 -0.97 17.36 5.28
CA GLU A 199 -0.08 17.05 6.42
C GLU A 199 0.70 15.75 6.18
N ILE A 200 0.08 14.75 5.56
CA ILE A 200 0.76 13.50 5.20
C ILE A 200 1.86 13.76 4.15
N ALA A 201 1.57 14.57 3.13
CA ALA A 201 2.55 14.92 2.12
C ALA A 201 3.76 15.71 2.67
N GLN A 202 3.61 16.40 3.81
CA GLN A 202 4.70 17.08 4.50
C GLN A 202 5.70 16.14 5.18
N LEU A 203 5.36 14.86 5.41
CA LEU A 203 6.24 13.94 6.11
C LEU A 203 7.57 13.77 5.36
N THR A 204 8.67 14.01 6.07
CA THR A 204 10.03 14.15 5.49
C THR A 204 10.45 12.93 4.67
N HIS A 205 10.21 11.74 5.17
CA HIS A 205 10.68 10.49 4.58
C HIS A 205 9.63 9.80 3.69
N LEU A 206 8.53 10.46 3.38
CA LEU A 206 7.56 9.99 2.40
C LEU A 206 8.04 10.34 0.98
N ASP A 207 8.01 9.37 0.05
CA ASP A 207 8.35 9.60 -1.36
C ASP A 207 7.09 9.77 -2.24
N THR A 208 6.01 9.04 -1.95
CA THR A 208 4.80 9.03 -2.78
C THR A 208 3.54 9.06 -1.93
N VAL A 209 2.63 9.96 -2.26
CA VAL A 209 1.27 10.00 -1.71
C VAL A 209 0.26 9.63 -2.79
N GLY A 210 -0.69 8.77 -2.46
CA GLY A 210 -1.70 8.29 -3.40
C GLY A 210 -3.10 8.24 -2.80
N CYS A 211 -4.08 7.96 -3.67
CA CYS A 211 -5.46 7.74 -3.27
C CYS A 211 -6.12 6.66 -4.12
N HIS A 212 -6.91 5.81 -3.47
CA HIS A 212 -7.83 4.89 -4.10
C HIS A 212 -9.08 5.64 -4.60
N LEU A 213 -9.17 5.87 -5.90
CA LEU A 213 -10.33 6.53 -6.51
C LEU A 213 -11.44 5.51 -6.81
N PHE A 214 -11.84 4.76 -5.79
CA PHE A 214 -12.80 3.65 -5.86
C PHE A 214 -14.23 4.16 -5.73
N ARG A 215 -14.65 4.97 -6.68
CA ARG A 215 -15.96 5.62 -6.66
C ARG A 215 -17.13 4.65 -6.48
N GLN A 216 -17.07 3.47 -7.12
CA GLN A 216 -18.16 2.52 -7.07
C GLN A 216 -18.25 1.81 -5.72
N LEU A 217 -17.12 1.50 -5.07
CA LEU A 217 -17.11 0.99 -3.70
C LEU A 217 -17.65 2.01 -2.70
N LEU A 218 -17.50 3.31 -3.00
CA LEU A 218 -17.99 4.42 -2.18
C LEU A 218 -19.38 4.89 -2.60
N ASN A 219 -19.97 4.27 -3.63
CA ASN A 219 -21.26 4.67 -4.21
C ASN A 219 -21.29 6.13 -4.67
N GLU A 220 -20.20 6.57 -5.33
CA GLU A 220 -20.02 7.94 -5.81
C GLU A 220 -20.09 8.02 -7.34
N ASP A 221 -20.42 9.21 -7.84
CA ASP A 221 -20.46 9.48 -9.29
C ASP A 221 -19.06 9.56 -9.89
N VAL A 222 -18.95 9.25 -11.19
CA VAL A 222 -17.69 9.32 -11.93
C VAL A 222 -17.07 10.71 -11.95
N SER A 223 -17.87 11.78 -11.80
CA SER A 223 -17.39 13.17 -11.71
C SER A 223 -16.54 13.45 -10.48
N MET A 224 -16.62 12.60 -9.43
CA MET A 224 -15.80 12.73 -8.22
C MET A 224 -14.35 12.30 -8.41
N VAL A 225 -14.04 11.52 -9.43
CA VAL A 225 -12.68 10.98 -9.69
C VAL A 225 -11.67 12.12 -9.88
N GLU A 226 -12.00 13.11 -10.70
CA GLU A 226 -11.11 14.21 -11.00
C GLU A 226 -10.89 15.16 -9.79
N PRO A 227 -11.91 15.62 -9.05
CA PRO A 227 -11.70 16.41 -7.83
C PRO A 227 -10.80 15.73 -6.81
N TRP A 228 -11.06 14.47 -6.49
CA TRP A 228 -10.21 13.71 -5.57
C TRP A 228 -8.77 13.57 -6.07
N GLY A 229 -8.60 13.22 -7.36
CA GLY A 229 -7.28 13.06 -7.96
C GLY A 229 -6.48 14.37 -7.96
N ARG A 230 -7.13 15.51 -8.25
CA ARG A 230 -6.49 16.84 -8.20
C ARG A 230 -6.01 17.17 -6.80
N THR A 231 -6.82 16.95 -5.77
CA THR A 231 -6.44 17.19 -4.37
C THR A 231 -5.14 16.47 -4.02
N VAL A 232 -4.99 15.20 -4.42
CA VAL A 232 -3.76 14.42 -4.18
C VAL A 232 -2.57 14.95 -4.96
N VAL A 233 -2.77 15.22 -6.26
CA VAL A 233 -1.68 15.70 -7.14
C VAL A 233 -1.19 17.07 -6.70
N GLU A 234 -2.08 17.96 -6.30
CA GLU A 234 -1.73 19.30 -5.81
C GLU A 234 -0.95 19.24 -4.49
N ALA A 235 -1.41 18.44 -3.52
CA ALA A 235 -0.69 18.23 -2.26
C ALA A 235 0.70 17.61 -2.50
N ALA A 236 0.80 16.60 -3.36
CA ALA A 236 2.08 15.99 -3.71
C ALA A 236 3.05 17.02 -4.33
N ARG A 237 2.60 17.83 -5.29
CA ARG A 237 3.41 18.87 -5.94
C ARG A 237 3.86 19.95 -4.97
N LEU A 238 2.96 20.40 -4.08
CA LEU A 238 3.26 21.41 -3.07
C LEU A 238 4.43 21.00 -2.17
N HIS A 239 4.50 19.70 -1.82
CA HIS A 239 5.52 19.17 -0.91
C HIS A 239 6.65 18.38 -1.61
N ASN A 240 6.80 18.51 -2.94
CA ASN A 240 7.81 17.82 -3.74
C ASN A 240 7.77 16.30 -3.58
N LYS A 241 6.56 15.74 -3.49
CA LYS A 241 6.31 14.29 -3.48
C LYS A 241 5.81 13.83 -4.84
N ARG A 242 5.89 12.52 -5.07
CA ARG A 242 5.22 11.89 -6.21
C ARG A 242 3.75 11.66 -5.89
N SER A 243 2.91 11.79 -6.89
CA SER A 243 1.49 11.48 -6.81
C SER A 243 1.17 10.12 -7.45
N GLN A 244 0.31 9.32 -6.80
CA GLN A 244 -0.16 8.04 -7.33
C GLN A 244 -1.68 7.97 -7.24
N LEU A 245 -2.34 7.72 -8.37
CA LEU A 245 -3.80 7.57 -8.41
C LEU A 245 -4.17 6.14 -8.77
N TRP A 246 -5.02 5.52 -7.93
CA TRP A 246 -5.44 4.15 -8.08
C TRP A 246 -6.76 4.04 -8.85
N PHE A 247 -6.70 3.32 -9.96
CA PHE A 247 -7.82 3.07 -10.86
C PHE A 247 -8.61 1.85 -10.40
N GLN A 248 -9.92 2.02 -10.19
CA GLN A 248 -10.79 0.91 -9.83
C GLN A 248 -11.11 0.04 -11.04
N ASN A 249 -10.57 -1.18 -11.07
CA ASN A 249 -10.82 -2.19 -12.10
C ASN A 249 -11.29 -3.52 -11.50
N PHE A 250 -11.93 -3.48 -10.35
CA PHE A 250 -12.49 -4.62 -9.62
C PHE A 250 -13.75 -4.19 -8.87
N HIS A 251 -14.60 -5.15 -8.48
CA HIS A 251 -15.90 -4.89 -7.85
C HIS A 251 -16.77 -3.92 -8.67
N LEU A 252 -16.80 -4.14 -9.97
CA LEU A 252 -17.58 -3.33 -10.89
C LEU A 252 -18.89 -4.06 -11.23
N ASP A 253 -19.99 -3.31 -11.22
CA ASP A 253 -21.22 -3.69 -11.89
C ASP A 253 -21.15 -3.35 -13.40
N ALA A 254 -22.19 -3.70 -14.15
CA ALA A 254 -22.23 -3.46 -15.59
C ALA A 254 -22.05 -1.98 -15.97
N GLN A 255 -22.55 -1.05 -15.16
CA GLN A 255 -22.36 0.38 -15.39
C GLN A 255 -20.92 0.81 -15.10
N GLY A 256 -20.31 0.27 -14.04
CA GLY A 256 -18.91 0.48 -13.71
C GLY A 256 -17.98 0.02 -14.82
N GLU A 257 -18.23 -1.17 -15.37
CA GLU A 257 -17.46 -1.71 -16.50
C GLU A 257 -17.56 -0.81 -17.75
N GLN A 258 -18.77 -0.35 -18.09
CA GLN A 258 -18.99 0.58 -19.21
C GLN A 258 -18.33 1.94 -19.01
N SER A 259 -18.13 2.37 -17.77
CA SER A 259 -17.53 3.68 -17.43
C SER A 259 -16.02 3.66 -17.23
N LEU A 260 -15.34 2.53 -17.45
CA LEU A 260 -13.88 2.40 -17.26
C LEU A 260 -13.08 3.47 -18.02
N ASP A 261 -13.39 3.70 -19.30
CA ASP A 261 -12.69 4.72 -20.10
C ASP A 261 -12.91 6.15 -19.57
N THR A 262 -14.14 6.47 -19.16
CA THR A 262 -14.47 7.78 -18.58
C THR A 262 -13.73 8.00 -17.24
N THR A 263 -13.73 6.99 -16.38
CA THR A 263 -13.01 7.00 -15.11
C THR A 263 -11.51 7.21 -15.34
N PHE A 264 -10.93 6.44 -16.25
CA PHE A 264 -9.51 6.54 -16.60
C PHE A 264 -9.15 7.89 -17.21
N SER A 265 -10.00 8.42 -18.05
CA SER A 265 -9.81 9.77 -18.63
C SER A 265 -9.83 10.87 -17.55
N GLY A 266 -10.66 10.72 -16.51
CA GLY A 266 -10.65 11.60 -15.34
C GLY A 266 -9.31 11.56 -14.58
N LEU A 267 -8.75 10.37 -14.38
CA LEU A 267 -7.43 10.20 -13.79
C LEU A 267 -6.32 10.88 -14.60
N LEU A 268 -6.32 10.69 -15.92
CA LEU A 268 -5.32 11.31 -16.80
C LEU A 268 -5.34 12.83 -16.78
N ARG A 269 -6.53 13.46 -16.64
CA ARG A 269 -6.66 14.92 -16.54
C ARG A 269 -6.04 15.49 -15.26
N CYS A 270 -5.85 14.68 -14.23
CA CYS A 270 -5.14 15.10 -13.01
C CYS A 270 -3.63 15.18 -13.21
N ASP A 271 -3.08 14.55 -14.26
CA ASP A 271 -1.64 14.47 -14.56
C ASP A 271 -0.80 13.96 -13.36
N PRO A 272 -1.09 12.75 -12.84
CA PRO A 272 -0.32 12.16 -11.75
C PRO A 272 1.05 11.68 -12.24
N ASP A 273 1.96 11.41 -11.29
CA ASP A 273 3.25 10.79 -11.62
C ASP A 273 3.13 9.30 -11.90
N ASP A 274 2.15 8.64 -11.28
CA ASP A 274 1.93 7.19 -11.37
C ASP A 274 0.42 6.87 -11.37
N ILE A 275 0.02 5.90 -12.19
CA ILE A 275 -1.31 5.31 -12.16
C ILE A 275 -1.19 3.85 -11.75
N ALA A 276 -1.95 3.47 -10.73
CA ALA A 276 -2.00 2.11 -10.23
C ALA A 276 -3.33 1.42 -10.55
N CYS A 277 -3.28 0.10 -10.77
CA CYS A 277 -4.45 -0.76 -10.94
C CYS A 277 -4.19 -2.14 -10.33
N TYR A 278 -5.21 -2.99 -10.30
CA TYR A 278 -5.09 -4.35 -9.77
C TYR A 278 -4.91 -5.38 -10.89
N TYR A 279 -4.05 -6.37 -10.65
CA TYR A 279 -3.94 -7.59 -11.43
C TYR A 279 -4.85 -8.66 -10.85
N TYR A 280 -6.10 -8.35 -10.70
CA TYR A 280 -7.15 -9.31 -10.46
C TYR A 280 -8.50 -8.66 -10.81
N TRP A 281 -9.47 -9.50 -11.08
CA TRP A 281 -10.77 -9.11 -11.61
C TRP A 281 -11.91 -9.61 -10.73
N ARG A 282 -11.72 -9.47 -9.41
CA ARG A 282 -12.67 -9.94 -8.41
C ARG A 282 -13.97 -9.14 -8.45
N ASN A 283 -15.10 -9.87 -8.47
CA ASN A 283 -16.45 -9.31 -8.45
C ASN A 283 -16.76 -8.34 -9.60
N ASN A 284 -16.26 -8.61 -10.78
CA ASN A 284 -16.69 -7.96 -12.00
C ASN A 284 -17.78 -8.81 -12.68
N VAL A 285 -18.62 -8.22 -13.49
CA VAL A 285 -19.64 -8.91 -14.29
C VAL A 285 -18.96 -9.69 -15.42
N ASP A 286 -18.04 -9.05 -16.14
CA ASP A 286 -17.18 -9.66 -17.17
C ASP A 286 -15.70 -9.42 -16.85
N PRO A 287 -15.07 -10.27 -16.01
CA PRO A 287 -13.69 -10.09 -15.58
C PRO A 287 -12.69 -10.01 -16.73
N GLU A 288 -12.86 -10.81 -17.78
CA GLU A 288 -11.94 -10.83 -18.92
C GLU A 288 -12.00 -9.52 -19.70
N SER A 289 -13.20 -9.02 -19.98
CA SER A 289 -13.42 -7.73 -20.65
C SER A 289 -12.82 -6.58 -19.86
N VAL A 290 -13.02 -6.55 -18.54
CA VAL A 290 -12.45 -5.54 -17.65
C VAL A 290 -10.92 -5.57 -17.73
N TRP A 291 -10.30 -6.76 -17.70
CA TRP A 291 -8.85 -6.88 -17.79
C TRP A 291 -8.30 -6.44 -19.14
N GLN A 292 -8.94 -6.84 -20.24
CA GLN A 292 -8.56 -6.40 -21.58
C GLN A 292 -8.66 -4.88 -21.74
N THR A 293 -9.75 -4.30 -21.25
CA THR A 293 -9.95 -2.85 -21.22
C THR A 293 -8.88 -2.15 -20.39
N THR A 294 -8.62 -2.63 -19.17
CA THR A 294 -7.56 -2.08 -18.29
C THR A 294 -6.21 -2.08 -18.99
N ARG A 295 -5.81 -3.19 -19.61
CA ARG A 295 -4.55 -3.28 -20.36
C ARG A 295 -4.49 -2.29 -21.52
N SER A 296 -5.60 -2.13 -22.26
CA SER A 296 -5.70 -1.17 -23.36
C SER A 296 -5.55 0.28 -22.87
N LEU A 297 -6.22 0.62 -21.78
CA LEU A 297 -6.14 1.94 -21.16
C LEU A 297 -4.72 2.28 -20.68
N MET A 298 -4.06 1.35 -19.96
CA MET A 298 -2.69 1.55 -19.47
C MET A 298 -1.69 1.76 -20.61
N ARG A 299 -1.86 1.11 -21.76
CA ARG A 299 -1.02 1.33 -22.96
C ARG A 299 -1.16 2.74 -23.57
N ARG A 300 -2.23 3.46 -23.25
CA ARG A 300 -2.44 4.86 -23.71
C ARG A 300 -1.64 5.87 -22.88
N ILE A 301 -1.08 5.47 -21.74
CA ILE A 301 -0.27 6.34 -20.89
C ILE A 301 1.02 6.72 -21.62
N PRO A 302 1.32 8.03 -21.76
CA PRO A 302 2.56 8.49 -22.39
C PRO A 302 3.77 8.00 -21.58
N ARG A 303 4.63 7.22 -22.19
CA ARG A 303 5.86 6.74 -21.53
C ARG A 303 6.84 7.88 -21.43
N ARG A 304 7.29 8.24 -20.21
CA ARG A 304 8.51 9.01 -20.03
C ARG A 304 9.68 8.10 -20.42
N GLN A 305 10.61 8.57 -21.27
CA GLN A 305 11.86 7.85 -21.50
C GLN A 305 12.66 7.85 -20.20
N LEU A 306 12.63 6.73 -19.50
CA LEU A 306 13.38 6.53 -18.27
C LEU A 306 14.81 6.13 -18.63
N HIS A 307 15.76 7.04 -18.49
CA HIS A 307 17.18 6.69 -18.44
C HIS A 307 17.46 6.07 -17.05
N TRP A 308 17.36 4.76 -16.95
CA TRP A 308 17.72 4.02 -15.73
C TRP A 308 19.22 3.73 -15.76
N GLN A 309 19.96 4.27 -14.80
CA GLN A 309 21.25 3.73 -14.43
C GLN A 309 21.00 2.52 -13.52
N THR A 310 21.23 1.32 -14.03
CA THR A 310 21.26 0.09 -13.24
C THR A 310 22.54 0.10 -12.40
N HIS A 311 22.43 0.34 -11.12
CA HIS A 311 23.53 0.04 -10.19
C HIS A 311 23.56 -1.48 -9.96
N PRO A 312 24.71 -2.17 -10.20
CA PRO A 312 24.84 -3.59 -9.88
C PRO A 312 24.75 -3.78 -8.36
N ARG A 313 23.84 -4.64 -7.91
CA ARG A 313 23.75 -5.04 -6.52
C ARG A 313 24.95 -5.89 -6.13
N ILE A 314 25.51 -5.66 -4.95
CA ILE A 314 26.50 -6.51 -4.32
C ILE A 314 25.82 -7.85 -3.97
N PRO A 315 26.39 -9.01 -4.34
CA PRO A 315 25.79 -10.31 -4.00
C PRO A 315 25.78 -10.50 -2.48
N VAL A 316 24.64 -10.90 -1.95
CA VAL A 316 24.47 -11.27 -0.54
C VAL A 316 25.34 -12.51 -0.24
N PRO A 317 26.17 -12.52 0.82
CA PRO A 317 26.98 -13.70 1.17
C PRO A 317 26.06 -14.88 1.50
N ASN A 318 26.36 -16.02 0.89
CA ASN A 318 25.67 -17.28 1.13
C ASN A 318 25.90 -17.71 2.60
N ILE A 319 24.93 -17.50 3.47
CA ILE A 319 24.94 -18.03 4.82
C ILE A 319 24.56 -19.53 4.71
N ALA A 320 25.55 -20.36 4.36
CA ALA A 320 25.43 -21.79 4.49
C ALA A 320 25.26 -22.11 5.98
N GLY A 321 24.08 -22.58 6.35
CA GLY A 321 23.77 -23.00 7.71
C GLY A 321 24.63 -24.19 8.12
N ASN A 322 25.40 -24.00 9.18
CA ASN A 322 25.88 -25.10 10.00
C ASN A 322 24.70 -25.62 10.82
N ASN A 323 24.04 -26.64 10.32
CA ASN A 323 23.24 -27.56 11.14
C ASN A 323 24.12 -28.77 11.46
N GLU A 324 24.83 -28.71 12.57
CA GLU A 324 25.26 -29.91 13.32
C GLU A 324 24.70 -29.80 14.75
N ASN A 325 23.91 -30.83 15.08
CA ASN A 325 23.32 -31.28 16.34
C ASN A 325 21.87 -30.88 16.60
#